data_5f5b46fda1cdbf8fb31ed0fc54180f42
#
_entry.id   5f5b46fda1cdbf8fb31ed0fc54180f42
#
_cell.length_a   1.000
_cell.length_b   1.000
_cell.length_c   1.000
_cell.angle_alpha   90.00
_cell.angle_beta   90.00
_cell.angle_gamma   90.00
#
_symmetry.space_group_name_H-M   'P 1'
#
loop_
_entity.id
_entity.type
_entity.pdbx_description
1 polymer ?
#
loop_
_entity_poly.entity_id
_entity_poly.type
_entity_poly.pdbx_seq_one_letter_code
_entity_poly.pdbx_strand_id
1 'polypeptide(L)'
;MDKIVVQTEDFDLTTEVSHTRNNNSQIGAIVSFIGTVRDLHPGSISSLTLEHYPEMTEKSLKSIVTEARGRWNLQNVTIIHRIGELKVNDQIVLVVTTSKHRQAAFESCYFIMDYLKTDAPFWKKESTEQKEEWVESRESDDEQKKRWQS
;
A
#
# COMPACT_ATOMS: atom_id res chain seq x y z
N MET A 1 -9.45 14.94 -3.44
CA MET A 1 -8.32 15.16 -2.52
C MET A 1 -7.70 13.83 -2.15
N ASP A 2 -6.39 13.76 -2.12
CA ASP A 2 -5.70 12.52 -1.80
C ASP A 2 -5.31 12.49 -0.33
N LYS A 3 -5.34 11.29 0.25
CA LYS A 3 -4.86 11.05 1.61
C LYS A 3 -3.71 10.08 1.52
N ILE A 4 -2.51 10.51 1.89
CA ILE A 4 -1.30 9.68 1.85
C ILE A 4 -0.64 9.79 3.21
N VAL A 5 -0.68 8.71 3.99
CA VAL A 5 -0.27 8.69 5.39
C VAL A 5 0.57 7.47 5.71
N VAL A 6 1.62 7.67 6.49
CA VAL A 6 2.40 6.58 7.11
C VAL A 6 2.16 6.71 8.61
N GLN A 7 1.69 5.64 9.24
CA GLN A 7 1.25 5.66 10.64
C GLN A 7 1.45 4.32 11.33
N THR A 8 1.45 4.33 12.64
CA THR A 8 1.47 3.09 13.44
C THR A 8 0.07 2.53 13.64
N GLU A 9 -0.93 3.40 13.68
CA GLU A 9 -2.31 3.04 13.98
C GLU A 9 -2.94 2.22 12.85
N ASP A 10 -3.86 1.35 13.24
CA ASP A 10 -4.68 0.59 12.31
C ASP A 10 -5.67 1.52 11.58
N PHE A 11 -6.36 0.98 10.61
CA PHE A 11 -7.36 1.71 9.83
C PHE A 11 -8.61 0.86 9.67
N ASP A 12 -9.72 1.52 9.43
CA ASP A 12 -11.01 0.86 9.17
C ASP A 12 -11.40 1.08 7.72
N LEU A 13 -11.54 0.00 6.97
CA LEU A 13 -11.81 0.05 5.54
C LEU A 13 -13.07 0.87 5.22
N THR A 14 -14.16 0.61 5.92
CA THR A 14 -15.42 1.32 5.63
C THR A 14 -15.27 2.82 5.84
N THR A 15 -14.62 3.22 6.92
CA THR A 15 -14.37 4.63 7.23
C THR A 15 -13.52 5.27 6.13
N GLU A 16 -12.43 4.60 5.73
CA GLU A 16 -11.50 5.18 4.74
C GLU A 16 -12.13 5.24 3.36
N VAL A 17 -12.91 4.25 2.97
CA VAL A 17 -13.63 4.28 1.69
C VAL A 17 -14.64 5.42 1.68
N SER A 18 -15.36 5.62 2.78
CA SER A 18 -16.32 6.73 2.90
C SER A 18 -15.63 8.09 2.75
N HIS A 19 -14.47 8.26 3.42
CA HIS A 19 -13.68 9.49 3.28
C HIS A 19 -13.19 9.69 1.84
N THR A 20 -12.73 8.63 1.21
CA THR A 20 -12.19 8.69 -0.16
C THR A 20 -13.31 9.03 -1.15
N ARG A 21 -14.51 8.50 -0.95
CA ARG A 21 -15.66 8.84 -1.78
C ARG A 21 -16.06 10.30 -1.63
N ASN A 22 -16.10 10.79 -0.41
CA ASN A 22 -16.42 12.18 -0.06
C ASN A 22 -17.65 12.73 -0.80
N ASN A 23 -18.69 11.89 -0.98
CA ASN A 23 -19.92 12.24 -1.71
C ASN A 23 -19.66 12.77 -3.13
N ASN A 24 -18.56 12.37 -3.75
CA ASN A 24 -18.23 12.82 -5.11
C ASN A 24 -19.07 12.03 -6.12
N SER A 25 -20.02 12.70 -6.76
CA SER A 25 -20.93 12.08 -7.71
C SER A 25 -20.27 11.66 -9.02
N GLN A 26 -19.02 12.01 -9.25
CA GLN A 26 -18.27 11.60 -10.43
C GLN A 26 -17.59 10.26 -10.27
N ILE A 27 -17.60 9.68 -9.07
CA ILE A 27 -17.00 8.38 -8.81
C ILE A 27 -18.00 7.29 -9.17
N GLY A 28 -17.64 6.47 -10.16
CA GLY A 28 -18.42 5.32 -10.58
C GLY A 28 -17.79 3.99 -10.21
N ALA A 29 -16.51 4.00 -9.81
CA ALA A 29 -15.77 2.80 -9.45
C ALA A 29 -14.82 3.07 -8.29
N ILE A 30 -14.78 2.14 -7.34
CA ILE A 30 -13.91 2.20 -6.17
C ILE A 30 -13.22 0.85 -6.06
N VAL A 31 -11.90 0.86 -5.99
CA VAL A 31 -11.11 -0.35 -5.77
C VAL A 31 -10.29 -0.17 -4.51
N SER A 32 -10.29 -1.16 -3.65
CA SER A 32 -9.45 -1.16 -2.45
C SER A 32 -8.57 -2.40 -2.42
N PHE A 33 -7.35 -2.21 -1.94
CA PHE A 33 -6.42 -3.30 -1.65
C PHE A 33 -5.97 -3.18 -0.21
N ILE A 34 -5.97 -4.29 0.50
CA ILE A 34 -5.43 -4.37 1.85
C ILE A 34 -4.38 -5.47 1.87
N GLY A 35 -3.18 -5.12 2.32
CA GLY A 35 -2.14 -6.09 2.61
C GLY A 35 -2.13 -6.42 4.10
N THR A 36 -1.93 -7.68 4.43
CA THR A 36 -1.89 -8.14 5.82
C THR A 36 -0.62 -8.94 6.08
N VAL A 37 -0.26 -9.05 7.34
CA VAL A 37 0.89 -9.88 7.76
C VAL A 37 0.47 -11.35 7.66
N ARG A 38 1.16 -12.06 6.76
CA ARG A 38 0.91 -13.48 6.53
C ARG A 38 1.92 -14.33 7.28
N ASP A 39 1.47 -15.45 7.83
CA ASP A 39 2.34 -16.43 8.45
C ASP A 39 2.90 -17.36 7.37
N LEU A 40 4.13 -17.10 6.91
CA LEU A 40 4.77 -17.86 5.85
C LEU A 40 5.13 -19.29 6.30
N HIS A 41 5.46 -19.43 7.57
CA HIS A 41 5.81 -20.72 8.19
C HIS A 41 5.02 -20.82 9.48
N PRO A 42 3.89 -21.54 9.49
CA PRO A 42 2.99 -21.59 10.65
C PRO A 42 3.74 -21.80 11.96
N GLY A 43 3.51 -20.88 12.91
CA GLY A 43 4.17 -20.90 14.21
C GLY A 43 5.59 -20.35 14.25
N SER A 44 6.17 -19.92 13.12
CA SER A 44 7.56 -19.48 13.06
C SER A 44 7.73 -17.97 13.16
N ILE A 45 6.75 -17.17 12.69
CA ILE A 45 6.81 -15.71 12.75
C ILE A 45 5.91 -15.21 13.86
N SER A 46 6.51 -14.50 14.83
CA SER A 46 5.76 -13.90 15.92
C SER A 46 5.39 -12.45 15.62
N SER A 47 6.22 -11.73 14.87
CA SER A 47 5.94 -10.34 14.51
C SER A 47 6.75 -9.91 13.28
N LEU A 48 6.30 -8.81 12.69
CA LEU A 48 6.96 -8.12 11.60
C LEU A 48 7.11 -6.67 12.02
N THR A 49 8.32 -6.13 11.95
CA THR A 49 8.55 -4.72 12.22
C THR A 49 8.84 -4.00 10.91
N LEU A 50 8.10 -2.93 10.66
CA LEU A 50 8.28 -2.09 9.48
C LEU A 50 8.87 -0.76 9.88
N GLU A 51 9.91 -0.35 9.16
CA GLU A 51 10.57 0.94 9.33
C GLU A 51 10.48 1.74 8.05
N HIS A 52 10.59 3.04 8.15
CA HIS A 52 10.57 3.94 7.00
C HIS A 52 11.50 5.13 7.22
N TYR A 53 11.79 5.86 6.14
CA TYR A 53 12.47 7.14 6.24
C TYR A 53 11.42 8.25 6.26
N PRO A 54 11.23 8.93 7.40
CA PRO A 54 10.26 10.04 7.47
C PRO A 54 10.51 11.06 6.37
N GLU A 55 9.47 11.66 5.86
CA GLU A 55 9.45 12.59 4.74
C GLU A 55 9.78 11.96 3.39
N MET A 56 10.86 11.18 3.28
CA MET A 56 11.21 10.51 2.01
C MET A 56 10.18 9.49 1.59
N THR A 57 9.66 8.72 2.54
CA THR A 57 8.65 7.71 2.24
C THR A 57 7.35 8.36 1.77
N GLU A 58 6.85 9.37 2.49
CA GLU A 58 5.65 10.09 2.08
C GLU A 58 5.83 10.75 0.72
N LYS A 59 7.01 11.32 0.48
CA LYS A 59 7.33 11.95 -0.81
C LYS A 59 7.32 10.93 -1.94
N SER A 60 7.88 9.74 -1.70
CA SER A 60 7.88 8.66 -2.69
C SER A 60 6.46 8.20 -2.99
N LEU A 61 5.61 8.04 -1.96
CA LEU A 61 4.22 7.65 -2.15
C LEU A 61 3.45 8.71 -2.95
N LYS A 62 3.69 9.98 -2.69
CA LYS A 62 3.06 11.07 -3.45
C LYS A 62 3.50 11.05 -4.92
N SER A 63 4.78 10.75 -5.19
CA SER A 63 5.30 10.61 -6.55
C SER A 63 4.62 9.46 -7.29
N ILE A 64 4.41 8.34 -6.61
CA ILE A 64 3.72 7.19 -7.20
C ILE A 64 2.30 7.56 -7.60
N VAL A 65 1.57 8.26 -6.74
CA VAL A 65 0.21 8.72 -7.04
C VAL A 65 0.21 9.71 -8.20
N THR A 66 1.16 10.64 -8.22
CA THR A 66 1.29 11.61 -9.31
C THR A 66 1.51 10.91 -10.64
N GLU A 67 2.36 9.89 -10.66
CA GLU A 67 2.60 9.11 -11.87
C GLU A 67 1.35 8.32 -12.31
N ALA A 68 0.62 7.75 -11.36
CA ALA A 68 -0.63 7.08 -11.64
C ALA A 68 -1.65 8.04 -12.26
N ARG A 69 -1.73 9.27 -11.76
CA ARG A 69 -2.61 10.30 -12.30
C ARG A 69 -2.24 10.71 -13.72
N GLY A 70 -0.97 10.59 -14.08
CA GLY A 70 -0.52 10.84 -15.45
C GLY A 70 -0.95 9.76 -16.43
N ARG A 71 -1.25 8.55 -15.93
CA ARG A 71 -1.65 7.42 -16.76
C ARG A 71 -3.16 7.21 -16.81
N TRP A 72 -3.87 7.53 -15.73
CA TRP A 72 -5.31 7.31 -15.61
C TRP A 72 -6.00 8.54 -15.05
N ASN A 73 -7.26 8.70 -15.45
CA ASN A 73 -8.09 9.78 -14.92
C ASN A 73 -8.70 9.33 -13.59
N LEU A 74 -8.06 9.71 -12.48
CA LEU A 74 -8.45 9.31 -11.13
C LEU A 74 -9.19 10.44 -10.43
N GLN A 75 -10.12 10.06 -9.57
CA GLN A 75 -10.70 10.95 -8.60
C GLN A 75 -9.84 10.92 -7.33
N ASN A 76 -10.39 10.72 -6.16
CA ASN A 76 -9.62 10.69 -4.92
C ASN A 76 -8.85 9.37 -4.75
N VAL A 77 -7.68 9.45 -4.14
CA VAL A 77 -6.83 8.30 -3.83
C VAL A 77 -6.45 8.34 -2.36
N THR A 78 -6.49 7.19 -1.70
CA THR A 78 -6.04 7.05 -0.32
C THR A 78 -4.97 5.97 -0.25
N ILE A 79 -3.84 6.28 0.38
CA ILE A 79 -2.82 5.31 0.75
C ILE A 79 -2.55 5.47 2.24
N ILE A 80 -2.72 4.39 2.99
CA ILE A 80 -2.33 4.34 4.41
C ILE A 80 -1.37 3.17 4.55
N HIS A 81 -0.15 3.46 4.99
CA HIS A 81 0.84 2.42 5.25
C HIS A 81 1.22 2.44 6.71
N ARG A 82 1.11 1.29 7.36
CA ARG A 82 1.47 1.16 8.76
C ARG A 82 2.96 0.86 8.89
N ILE A 83 3.52 1.29 10.01
CA ILE A 83 4.90 1.02 10.40
C ILE A 83 4.90 0.53 11.85
N GLY A 84 6.07 0.12 12.33
CA GLY A 84 6.23 -0.41 13.68
C GLY A 84 6.01 -1.92 13.71
N GLU A 85 5.81 -2.44 14.91
CA GLU A 85 5.61 -3.87 15.10
C GLU A 85 4.19 -4.30 14.75
N LEU A 86 4.07 -5.27 13.85
CA LEU A 86 2.81 -5.85 13.43
C LEU A 86 2.85 -7.36 13.64
N LYS A 87 1.70 -7.92 13.98
CA LYS A 87 1.54 -9.36 14.22
C LYS A 87 0.84 -10.02 13.04
N VAL A 88 0.93 -11.33 12.97
CA VAL A 88 0.20 -12.12 11.97
C VAL A 88 -1.28 -11.70 11.95
N ASN A 89 -1.82 -11.51 10.76
CA ASN A 89 -3.18 -11.04 10.47
C ASN A 89 -3.40 -9.54 10.64
N ASP A 90 -2.44 -8.80 11.17
CA ASP A 90 -2.58 -7.34 11.22
C ASP A 90 -2.58 -6.75 9.81
N GLN A 91 -3.33 -5.67 9.64
CA GLN A 91 -3.33 -4.92 8.39
C GLN A 91 -2.03 -4.12 8.27
N ILE A 92 -1.45 -4.08 7.08
CA ILE A 92 -0.21 -3.34 6.81
C ILE A 92 -0.48 -2.10 5.99
N VAL A 93 -1.23 -2.24 4.93
CA VAL A 93 -1.39 -1.19 3.93
C VAL A 93 -2.79 -1.21 3.35
N LEU A 94 -3.29 -0.01 3.08
CA LEU A 94 -4.54 0.21 2.37
C LEU A 94 -4.26 1.11 1.18
N VAL A 95 -4.74 0.71 0.01
CA VAL A 95 -4.78 1.57 -1.17
C VAL A 95 -6.22 1.61 -1.66
N VAL A 96 -6.78 2.80 -1.79
CA VAL A 96 -8.11 3.01 -2.37
C VAL A 96 -7.95 3.92 -3.57
N THR A 97 -8.40 3.45 -4.72
CA THR A 97 -8.42 4.25 -5.94
C THR A 97 -9.85 4.43 -6.42
N THR A 98 -10.16 5.61 -6.92
CA THR A 98 -11.50 5.92 -7.39
C THR A 98 -11.43 6.56 -8.78
N SER A 99 -12.39 6.24 -9.63
CA SER A 99 -12.48 6.77 -10.97
C SER A 99 -13.92 6.71 -11.47
N LYS A 100 -14.18 7.27 -12.63
CA LYS A 100 -15.51 7.16 -13.26
C LYS A 100 -15.81 5.73 -13.65
N HIS A 101 -14.78 4.97 -14.11
CA HIS A 101 -14.93 3.63 -14.65
C HIS A 101 -13.97 2.65 -13.97
N ARG A 102 -14.35 1.37 -13.97
CA ARG A 102 -13.63 0.32 -13.26
C ARG A 102 -12.20 0.07 -13.77
N GLN A 103 -11.95 0.23 -15.06
CA GLN A 103 -10.64 -0.09 -15.63
C GLN A 103 -9.55 0.77 -14.98
N ALA A 104 -9.73 2.08 -14.95
CA ALA A 104 -8.74 2.97 -14.33
C ALA A 104 -8.60 2.70 -12.85
N ALA A 105 -9.71 2.38 -12.16
CA ALA A 105 -9.66 2.09 -10.73
C ALA A 105 -8.85 0.82 -10.44
N PHE A 106 -9.08 -0.27 -11.18
CA PHE A 106 -8.31 -1.50 -11.00
C PHE A 106 -6.84 -1.33 -11.39
N GLU A 107 -6.59 -0.78 -12.57
CA GLU A 107 -5.21 -0.66 -13.08
C GLU A 107 -4.36 0.26 -12.20
N SER A 108 -4.92 1.40 -11.77
CA SER A 108 -4.18 2.33 -10.92
C SER A 108 -3.88 1.75 -9.54
N CYS A 109 -4.80 1.00 -8.96
CA CYS A 109 -4.56 0.34 -7.70
C CYS A 109 -3.42 -0.68 -7.82
N TYR A 110 -3.45 -1.47 -8.87
CA TYR A 110 -2.41 -2.46 -9.14
C TYR A 110 -1.05 -1.78 -9.35
N PHE A 111 -1.03 -0.75 -10.18
CA PHE A 111 0.18 0.04 -10.44
C PHE A 111 0.77 0.60 -9.15
N ILE A 112 -0.06 1.24 -8.32
CA ILE A 112 0.39 1.83 -7.07
C ILE A 112 1.03 0.77 -6.17
N MET A 113 0.40 -0.42 -6.08
CA MET A 113 0.95 -1.49 -5.25
C MET A 113 2.28 -2.03 -5.79
N ASP A 114 2.42 -2.17 -7.10
CA ASP A 114 3.67 -2.64 -7.69
C ASP A 114 4.83 -1.69 -7.39
N TYR A 115 4.59 -0.39 -7.52
CA TYR A 115 5.63 0.61 -7.23
C TYR A 115 5.87 0.80 -5.73
N LEU A 116 4.83 0.71 -4.94
CA LEU A 116 4.96 0.81 -3.48
C LEU A 116 5.85 -0.30 -2.93
N LYS A 117 5.71 -1.51 -3.45
CA LYS A 117 6.50 -2.67 -3.02
C LYS A 117 7.98 -2.56 -3.36
N THR A 118 8.34 -1.79 -4.38
CA THR A 118 9.72 -1.72 -4.87
C THR A 118 10.39 -0.37 -4.66
N ASP A 119 9.64 0.73 -4.78
CA ASP A 119 10.21 2.08 -4.81
C ASP A 119 10.04 2.87 -3.51
N ALA A 120 9.05 2.56 -2.70
CA ALA A 120 8.87 3.27 -1.43
C ALA A 120 9.91 2.78 -0.41
N PRO A 121 10.60 3.72 0.29
CA PRO A 121 11.66 3.33 1.22
C PRO A 121 11.13 2.80 2.54
N PHE A 122 10.63 1.57 2.50
CA PHE A 122 10.29 0.77 3.67
C PHE A 122 11.25 -0.41 3.76
N TRP A 123 11.53 -0.85 4.97
CA TRP A 123 12.22 -2.11 5.17
C TRP A 123 11.56 -2.91 6.28
N LYS A 124 11.74 -4.21 6.22
CA LYS A 124 11.06 -5.18 7.08
C LYS A 124 12.04 -5.95 7.92
N LYS A 125 11.68 -6.19 9.16
CA LYS A 125 12.41 -7.05 10.06
C LYS A 125 11.44 -8.08 10.61
N GLU A 126 11.68 -9.36 10.30
CA GLU A 126 10.87 -10.47 10.81
C GLU A 126 11.47 -10.95 12.12
N SER A 127 10.61 -11.11 13.13
CA SER A 127 10.99 -11.65 14.43
C SER A 127 10.28 -12.98 14.64
N THR A 128 11.07 -14.01 14.94
CA THR A 128 10.56 -15.32 15.33
C THR A 128 10.98 -15.57 16.77
N GLU A 129 10.54 -16.68 17.35
CA GLU A 129 10.98 -17.05 18.71
C GLU A 129 12.50 -17.23 18.82
N GLN A 130 13.20 -17.42 17.68
CA GLN A 130 14.61 -17.76 17.66
C GLN A 130 15.53 -16.77 16.96
N LYS A 131 15.02 -15.89 16.08
CA LYS A 131 15.85 -14.91 15.40
C LYS A 131 15.09 -13.75 14.79
N GLU A 132 15.84 -12.68 14.53
CA GLU A 132 15.34 -11.49 13.85
C GLU A 132 16.13 -11.33 12.55
N GLU A 133 15.45 -11.07 11.44
CA GLU A 133 16.07 -10.89 10.13
C GLU A 133 15.40 -9.78 9.35
N TRP A 134 16.21 -8.98 8.64
CA TRP A 134 15.71 -8.02 7.65
C TRP A 134 15.40 -8.77 6.36
N VAL A 135 14.28 -8.42 5.75
CA VAL A 135 13.79 -9.06 4.53
C VAL A 135 13.83 -8.06 3.38
N GLU A 136 14.46 -8.45 2.28
CA GLU A 136 14.51 -7.64 1.07
C GLU A 136 13.26 -7.88 0.21
N SER A 137 13.02 -6.98 -0.76
CA SER A 137 11.96 -7.14 -1.73
C SER A 137 12.13 -8.45 -2.49
N ARG A 138 11.04 -9.14 -2.74
CA ARG A 138 11.08 -10.40 -3.47
C ARG A 138 11.25 -10.14 -4.96
N GLU A 139 11.93 -11.06 -5.64
CA GLU A 139 12.09 -11.01 -7.08
C GLU A 139 10.75 -10.89 -7.82
N SER A 140 9.71 -11.56 -7.32
CA SER A 140 8.37 -11.47 -7.90
C SER A 140 7.79 -10.05 -7.86
N ASP A 141 8.12 -9.26 -6.84
CA ASP A 141 7.68 -7.87 -6.75
C ASP A 141 8.35 -7.03 -7.84
N ASP A 142 9.63 -7.25 -8.09
CA ASP A 142 10.37 -6.56 -9.15
C ASP A 142 9.83 -6.92 -10.54
N GLU A 143 9.47 -8.18 -10.76
CA GLU A 143 8.87 -8.63 -12.02
C GLU A 143 7.49 -8.00 -12.25
N GLN A 144 6.66 -7.89 -11.21
CA GLN A 144 5.37 -7.25 -11.31
C GLN A 144 5.50 -5.77 -11.72
N LYS A 145 6.50 -5.09 -11.17
CA LYS A 145 6.77 -3.70 -11.51
C LYS A 145 7.18 -3.52 -12.97
N LYS A 146 7.97 -4.45 -13.52
CA LYS A 146 8.52 -4.35 -14.87
C LYS A 146 7.46 -4.18 -15.95
N ARG A 147 6.28 -4.74 -15.79
CA ARG A 147 5.21 -4.61 -16.79
C ARG A 147 4.74 -3.16 -16.99
N TRP A 148 5.05 -2.25 -16.06
CA TRP A 148 4.67 -0.85 -16.14
C TRP A 148 5.77 0.04 -16.71
N GLN A 149 6.94 -0.51 -17.00
CA GLN A 149 8.14 0.23 -17.39
C GLN A 149 8.37 0.36 -18.90
N SER A 150 7.48 -0.15 -19.71
CA SER A 150 7.63 -0.08 -21.18
C SER A 150 7.06 1.19 -21.79
#